data_af3fd5a65f7e27b43599c65bf3bd4643
#
_entry.id   af3fd5a65f7e27b43599c65bf3bd4643
#
_cell.length_a   1.000
_cell.length_b   1.000
_cell.length_c   1.000
_cell.angle_alpha   90.00
_cell.angle_beta   90.00
_cell.angle_gamma   90.00
#
_symmetry.space_group_name_H-M   'P 1'
#
loop_
_entity.id
_entity.type
_entity.pdbx_description
1 polymer ?
#
loop_
_entity_poly.entity_id
_entity_poly.type
_entity_poly.pdbx_seq_one_letter_code
_entity_poly.pdbx_strand_id
1 'polypeptide(L)'
;MILKKQIQNALDKDGVVILPPMDVFESIKLLHDNGIHVECTMLDPWYNKGFGGVLPTEEYDNFIKTLLDTSGEISDLLYLWGFPEVIGPYVRYAPNNYKMSAWLTWYYKNCPSVIRGWRSSQNACIQFIRDGYSLHPENFLTSEQKDKLANGKMRYIPGPPSVIESPLIIGFVGKNEQTGHPSQKPEAVFDRLIMMATKESDVVFDPMAGSGTTGASAKKNNRKCILCDMN
;
A
#
# COMPACT_ATOMS: atom_id res chain seq x y z
N MET A 1 25.50 8.04 1.64
CA MET A 1 25.30 9.52 1.43
C MET A 1 25.08 9.92 -0.03
N ILE A 2 25.82 9.39 -1.01
CA ILE A 2 25.67 9.74 -2.45
C ILE A 2 24.31 9.25 -2.98
N LEU A 3 23.96 7.98 -2.73
CA LEU A 3 22.70 7.40 -3.23
C LEU A 3 21.46 8.09 -2.67
N LYS A 4 21.43 8.42 -1.36
CA LYS A 4 20.34 9.19 -0.77
C LYS A 4 20.10 10.50 -1.50
N LYS A 5 21.18 11.24 -1.82
CA LYS A 5 21.07 12.50 -2.56
C LYS A 5 20.58 12.29 -4.00
N GLN A 6 20.99 11.20 -4.64
CA GLN A 6 20.53 10.86 -6.00
C GLN A 6 19.03 10.53 -6.01
N ILE A 7 18.57 9.69 -5.08
CA ILE A 7 17.15 9.35 -4.94
C ILE A 7 16.34 10.61 -4.63
N GLN A 8 16.79 11.45 -3.68
CA GLN A 8 16.08 12.69 -3.33
C GLN A 8 15.97 13.63 -4.54
N ASN A 9 17.06 13.85 -5.28
CA ASN A 9 17.04 14.68 -6.47
C ASN A 9 16.08 14.15 -7.55
N ALA A 10 16.02 12.82 -7.73
CA ALA A 10 15.12 12.20 -8.69
C ALA A 10 13.65 12.32 -8.23
N LEU A 11 13.37 12.13 -6.93
CA LEU A 11 12.04 12.34 -6.35
C LEU A 11 11.58 13.80 -6.49
N ASP A 12 12.49 14.76 -6.30
CA ASP A 12 12.16 16.19 -6.42
C ASP A 12 11.89 16.59 -7.87
N LYS A 13 12.55 15.92 -8.83
CA LYS A 13 12.41 16.22 -10.25
C LYS A 13 11.20 15.50 -10.88
N ASP A 14 11.08 14.19 -10.65
CA ASP A 14 10.20 13.31 -11.42
C ASP A 14 9.02 12.79 -10.60
N GLY A 15 9.10 12.90 -9.26
CA GLY A 15 8.09 12.42 -8.32
C GLY A 15 8.10 10.90 -8.10
N VAL A 16 8.67 10.13 -9.03
CA VAL A 16 8.76 8.67 -8.96
C VAL A 16 10.17 8.21 -9.28
N VAL A 17 10.69 7.31 -8.45
CA VAL A 17 11.97 6.63 -8.67
C VAL A 17 11.71 5.14 -8.78
N ILE A 18 12.22 4.52 -9.83
CA ILE A 18 12.19 3.07 -10.00
C ILE A 18 13.61 2.57 -9.73
N LEU A 19 13.75 1.73 -8.71
CA LEU A 19 15.01 1.07 -8.40
C LEU A 19 15.28 -0.05 -9.41
N PRO A 20 16.55 -0.44 -9.60
CA PRO A 20 16.87 -1.64 -10.37
C PRO A 20 16.14 -2.88 -9.81
N PRO A 21 15.83 -3.88 -10.63
CA PRO A 21 15.24 -5.13 -10.15
C PRO A 21 16.10 -5.78 -9.05
N MET A 22 15.47 -6.07 -7.91
CA MET A 22 16.13 -6.72 -6.77
C MET A 22 15.10 -7.38 -5.84
N ASP A 23 15.57 -8.24 -4.96
CA ASP A 23 14.75 -8.83 -3.92
C ASP A 23 14.18 -7.79 -2.97
N VAL A 24 13.00 -8.08 -2.40
CA VAL A 24 12.29 -7.16 -1.50
C VAL A 24 13.15 -6.75 -0.30
N PHE A 25 13.84 -7.71 0.33
CA PHE A 25 14.70 -7.41 1.49
C PHE A 25 15.95 -6.64 1.11
N GLU A 26 16.49 -6.85 -0.10
CA GLU A 26 17.60 -6.05 -0.64
C GLU A 26 17.16 -4.60 -0.85
N SER A 27 15.96 -4.37 -1.38
CA SER A 27 15.44 -3.02 -1.60
C SER A 27 15.18 -2.28 -0.28
N ILE A 28 14.59 -2.96 0.72
CA ILE A 28 14.40 -2.41 2.07
C ILE A 28 15.75 -2.08 2.72
N LYS A 29 16.70 -3.03 2.67
CA LYS A 29 18.04 -2.83 3.19
C LYS A 29 18.77 -1.68 2.51
N LEU A 30 18.61 -1.51 1.21
CA LEU A 30 19.19 -0.39 0.45
C LEU A 30 18.71 0.96 1.00
N LEU A 31 17.40 1.11 1.26
CA LEU A 31 16.85 2.32 1.85
C LEU A 31 17.36 2.53 3.27
N HIS A 32 17.31 1.49 4.10
CA HIS A 32 17.78 1.51 5.48
C HIS A 32 19.25 1.95 5.59
N ASP A 33 20.15 1.30 4.87
CA ASP A 33 21.60 1.56 4.91
C ASP A 33 21.97 2.97 4.42
N ASN A 34 21.11 3.56 3.60
CA ASN A 34 21.28 4.94 3.13
C ASN A 34 20.53 5.97 3.98
N GLY A 35 19.89 5.56 5.08
CA GLY A 35 19.12 6.43 5.96
C GLY A 35 17.94 7.09 5.25
N ILE A 36 17.30 6.39 4.31
CA ILE A 36 16.06 6.84 3.65
C ILE A 36 14.89 6.31 4.46
N HIS A 37 14.06 7.23 4.92
CA HIS A 37 12.81 6.94 5.61
C HIS A 37 11.66 7.39 4.74
N VAL A 38 10.53 6.66 4.79
CA VAL A 38 9.32 6.94 4.02
C VAL A 38 8.10 6.98 4.94
N GLU A 39 7.07 7.70 4.55
CA GLU A 39 5.87 7.82 5.37
C GLU A 39 4.99 6.57 5.26
N CYS A 40 5.01 5.89 4.12
CA CYS A 40 4.17 4.73 3.89
C CYS A 40 4.87 3.67 3.04
N THR A 41 4.75 2.39 3.44
CA THR A 41 5.17 1.25 2.61
C THR A 41 3.96 0.37 2.26
N MET A 42 3.85 0.05 0.97
CA MET A 42 2.82 -0.83 0.41
C MET A 42 3.41 -2.23 0.24
N LEU A 43 2.88 -3.21 0.96
CA LEU A 43 3.34 -4.60 0.92
C LEU A 43 2.26 -5.47 0.30
N ASP A 44 2.47 -5.91 -0.93
CA ASP A 44 1.58 -6.80 -1.67
C ASP A 44 2.31 -8.09 -2.08
N PRO A 45 2.70 -8.92 -1.10
CA PRO A 45 3.42 -10.15 -1.36
C PRO A 45 2.56 -11.14 -2.14
N TRP A 46 3.20 -12.12 -2.80
CA TRP A 46 2.42 -13.22 -3.35
C TRP A 46 1.69 -13.95 -2.22
N TYR A 47 0.51 -14.51 -2.53
CA TYR A 47 -0.40 -15.05 -1.52
C TYR A 47 -0.13 -16.52 -1.17
N ASN A 48 1.11 -16.94 -1.28
CA ASN A 48 1.54 -18.33 -1.10
C ASN A 48 0.72 -19.33 -1.97
N LYS A 49 0.37 -18.89 -3.17
CA LYS A 49 -0.42 -19.63 -4.16
C LYS A 49 0.03 -19.29 -5.57
N GLY A 50 -0.15 -20.21 -6.50
CA GLY A 50 0.01 -19.93 -7.93
C GLY A 50 1.46 -19.68 -8.37
N PHE A 51 1.69 -18.61 -9.13
CA PHE A 51 2.97 -18.34 -9.81
C PHE A 51 4.16 -18.13 -8.88
N GLY A 52 3.95 -17.65 -7.68
CA GLY A 52 5.01 -17.44 -6.68
C GLY A 52 5.43 -18.71 -5.94
N GLY A 53 4.82 -19.86 -6.28
CA GLY A 53 5.03 -21.10 -5.56
C GLY A 53 4.27 -21.15 -4.22
N VAL A 54 4.51 -22.26 -3.50
CA VAL A 54 3.90 -22.48 -2.17
C VAL A 54 5.01 -22.85 -1.20
N LEU A 55 5.24 -22.01 -0.21
CA LEU A 55 6.11 -22.32 0.91
C LEU A 55 5.34 -23.06 2.01
N PRO A 56 6.01 -23.88 2.83
CA PRO A 56 5.46 -24.34 4.09
C PRO A 56 4.92 -23.18 4.93
N THR A 57 3.84 -23.42 5.65
CA THR A 57 3.15 -22.35 6.41
C THR A 57 4.08 -21.58 7.34
N GLU A 58 4.99 -22.29 8.03
CA GLU A 58 5.93 -21.66 8.94
C GLU A 58 6.96 -20.77 8.22
N GLU A 59 7.44 -21.19 7.07
CA GLU A 59 8.38 -20.41 6.25
C GLU A 59 7.70 -19.15 5.71
N TYR A 60 6.46 -19.26 5.22
CA TYR A 60 5.70 -18.10 4.75
C TYR A 60 5.35 -17.15 5.90
N ASP A 61 5.00 -17.67 7.07
CA ASP A 61 4.75 -16.87 8.28
C ASP A 61 6.00 -16.07 8.68
N ASN A 62 7.15 -16.72 8.69
CA ASN A 62 8.44 -16.06 8.96
C ASN A 62 8.77 -15.00 7.90
N PHE A 63 8.51 -15.27 6.62
CA PHE A 63 8.69 -14.31 5.54
C PHE A 63 7.85 -13.04 5.78
N ILE A 64 6.54 -13.19 6.05
CA ILE A 64 5.66 -12.03 6.27
C ILE A 64 6.05 -11.24 7.53
N LYS A 65 6.39 -11.92 8.62
CA LYS A 65 6.85 -11.24 9.85
C LYS A 65 8.14 -10.46 9.61
N THR A 66 9.12 -11.09 8.96
CA THR A 66 10.38 -10.42 8.61
C THR A 66 10.13 -9.22 7.69
N LEU A 67 9.22 -9.35 6.72
CA LEU A 67 8.83 -8.29 5.81
C LEU A 67 8.22 -7.10 6.57
N LEU A 68 7.31 -7.36 7.51
CA LEU A 68 6.72 -6.33 8.35
C LEU A 68 7.77 -5.65 9.24
N ASP A 69 8.62 -6.42 9.93
CA ASP A 69 9.63 -5.89 10.84
C ASP A 69 10.64 -5.01 10.11
N THR A 70 11.22 -5.51 9.02
CA THR A 70 12.23 -4.76 8.25
C THR A 70 11.65 -3.52 7.57
N SER A 71 10.42 -3.61 7.03
CA SER A 71 9.72 -2.44 6.50
C SER A 71 9.40 -1.42 7.59
N GLY A 72 9.10 -1.90 8.80
CA GLY A 72 8.89 -1.04 9.97
C GLY A 72 10.12 -0.24 10.39
N GLU A 73 11.32 -0.65 10.04
CA GLU A 73 12.54 0.14 10.35
C GLU A 73 12.65 1.42 9.51
N ILE A 74 12.09 1.42 8.33
CA ILE A 74 12.21 2.52 7.34
C ILE A 74 10.93 3.28 7.07
N SER A 75 9.82 2.96 7.73
CA SER A 75 8.50 3.51 7.40
C SER A 75 7.74 3.94 8.66
N ASP A 76 6.69 4.73 8.53
CA ASP A 76 5.80 5.11 9.64
C ASP A 76 4.45 4.39 9.56
N LEU A 77 4.05 3.97 8.36
CA LEU A 77 2.83 3.23 8.13
C LEU A 77 3.07 2.09 7.15
N LEU A 78 2.49 0.93 7.43
CA LEU A 78 2.56 -0.25 6.56
C LEU A 78 1.15 -0.67 6.16
N TYR A 79 0.99 -1.00 4.89
CA TYR A 79 -0.18 -1.70 4.36
C TYR A 79 0.23 -3.10 3.92
N LEU A 80 -0.39 -4.13 4.50
CA LEU A 80 -0.19 -5.52 4.12
C LEU A 80 -1.42 -6.04 3.38
N TRP A 81 -1.25 -6.36 2.10
CA TRP A 81 -2.31 -6.89 1.23
C TRP A 81 -2.36 -8.40 1.21
N GLY A 82 -3.55 -8.94 1.00
CA GLY A 82 -3.76 -10.35 0.75
C GLY A 82 -5.23 -10.76 0.76
N PHE A 83 -5.48 -12.02 0.48
CA PHE A 83 -6.79 -12.59 0.78
C PHE A 83 -7.00 -12.67 2.30
N PRO A 84 -8.24 -12.54 2.81
CA PRO A 84 -8.50 -12.57 4.24
C PRO A 84 -7.91 -13.79 4.97
N GLU A 85 -7.96 -14.96 4.34
CA GLU A 85 -7.41 -16.19 4.91
C GLU A 85 -5.89 -16.22 4.94
N VAL A 86 -5.22 -15.42 4.09
CA VAL A 86 -3.75 -15.34 4.02
C VAL A 86 -3.22 -14.35 5.06
N ILE A 87 -3.80 -13.16 5.12
CA ILE A 87 -3.28 -12.11 6.01
C ILE A 87 -3.94 -12.08 7.39
N GLY A 88 -5.07 -12.77 7.58
CA GLY A 88 -5.79 -12.84 8.84
C GLY A 88 -4.95 -13.22 10.07
N PRO A 89 -4.00 -14.15 9.98
CA PRO A 89 -3.09 -14.48 11.10
C PRO A 89 -2.30 -13.27 11.63
N TYR A 90 -1.99 -12.28 10.78
CA TYR A 90 -1.15 -11.13 11.13
C TYR A 90 -1.90 -9.97 11.81
N VAL A 91 -3.22 -10.08 12.01
CA VAL A 91 -4.00 -9.08 12.76
C VAL A 91 -3.47 -8.87 14.18
N ARG A 92 -2.86 -9.90 14.77
CA ARG A 92 -2.28 -9.87 16.12
C ARG A 92 -0.76 -9.69 16.12
N TYR A 93 -0.16 -9.52 14.96
CA TYR A 93 1.26 -9.29 14.83
C TYR A 93 1.49 -7.84 14.37
N ALA A 94 2.33 -7.12 15.07
CA ALA A 94 2.76 -5.79 14.66
C ALA A 94 4.26 -5.64 14.92
N PRO A 95 4.99 -4.96 14.06
CA PRO A 95 6.38 -4.60 14.32
C PRO A 95 6.53 -3.79 15.61
N ASN A 96 7.75 -3.71 16.12
CA ASN A 96 8.06 -2.93 17.31
C ASN A 96 7.61 -1.47 17.15
N ASN A 97 6.95 -0.91 18.16
CA ASN A 97 6.39 0.45 18.15
C ASN A 97 5.28 0.67 17.10
N TYR A 98 4.63 -0.42 16.65
CA TYR A 98 3.47 -0.37 15.77
C TYR A 98 2.25 -0.99 16.42
N LYS A 99 1.10 -0.61 15.91
CA LYS A 99 -0.17 -1.27 16.21
C LYS A 99 -0.98 -1.46 14.93
N MET A 100 -1.73 -2.54 14.88
CA MET A 100 -2.79 -2.69 13.89
C MET A 100 -3.85 -1.62 14.14
N SER A 101 -4.13 -0.79 13.14
CA SER A 101 -5.06 0.34 13.25
C SER A 101 -6.34 0.15 12.46
N ALA A 102 -6.30 -0.59 11.36
CA ALA A 102 -7.48 -0.86 10.55
C ALA A 102 -7.37 -2.18 9.79
N TRP A 103 -8.52 -2.82 9.63
CA TRP A 103 -8.77 -3.82 8.60
C TRP A 103 -9.55 -3.16 7.48
N LEU A 104 -9.00 -3.14 6.27
CA LEU A 104 -9.60 -2.56 5.09
C LEU A 104 -10.02 -3.67 4.14
N THR A 105 -11.13 -3.48 3.44
CA THR A 105 -11.64 -4.45 2.47
C THR A 105 -11.82 -3.77 1.12
N TRP A 106 -11.11 -4.24 0.12
CA TRP A 106 -11.44 -3.94 -1.26
C TRP A 106 -12.50 -4.93 -1.73
N TYR A 107 -13.71 -4.42 -1.98
CA TYR A 107 -14.86 -5.18 -2.45
C TYR A 107 -15.07 -4.96 -3.95
N TYR A 108 -15.32 -6.05 -4.68
CA TYR A 108 -15.59 -6.02 -6.11
C TYR A 108 -16.75 -6.93 -6.48
N LYS A 109 -17.70 -6.39 -7.29
CA LYS A 109 -18.91 -7.09 -7.74
C LYS A 109 -18.66 -7.98 -8.93
N ASN A 110 -17.69 -7.66 -9.77
CA ASN A 110 -17.37 -8.34 -11.01
C ASN A 110 -16.43 -9.54 -10.85
N CYS A 111 -16.46 -10.19 -9.68
CA CYS A 111 -15.70 -11.39 -9.45
C CYS A 111 -16.18 -12.54 -10.35
N PRO A 112 -15.27 -13.38 -10.87
CA PRO A 112 -15.64 -14.56 -11.64
C PRO A 112 -16.63 -15.45 -10.90
N SER A 113 -17.60 -16.02 -11.63
CA SER A 113 -18.53 -16.96 -11.03
C SER A 113 -17.82 -18.26 -10.67
N VAL A 114 -17.97 -18.67 -9.42
CA VAL A 114 -17.53 -19.98 -8.93
C VAL A 114 -18.78 -20.83 -8.73
N ILE A 115 -18.80 -22.03 -9.31
CA ILE A 115 -19.96 -22.93 -9.26
C ILE A 115 -20.17 -23.50 -7.85
N ARG A 116 -19.17 -23.42 -6.98
CA ARG A 116 -19.18 -24.06 -5.65
C ARG A 116 -19.00 -23.02 -4.54
N GLY A 117 -20.02 -22.86 -3.71
CA GLY A 117 -19.96 -22.04 -2.49
C GLY A 117 -19.88 -20.54 -2.74
N TRP A 118 -19.20 -19.85 -1.86
CA TRP A 118 -19.06 -18.40 -1.89
C TRP A 118 -18.06 -17.94 -2.96
N ARG A 119 -18.42 -16.91 -3.71
CA ARG A 119 -17.49 -16.24 -4.63
C ARG A 119 -16.53 -15.34 -3.85
N SER A 120 -15.24 -15.44 -4.13
CA SER A 120 -14.27 -14.50 -3.59
C SER A 120 -14.48 -13.13 -4.24
N SER A 121 -15.09 -12.21 -3.51
CA SER A 121 -15.43 -10.86 -3.97
C SER A 121 -14.69 -9.76 -3.22
N GLN A 122 -13.63 -10.12 -2.52
CA GLN A 122 -12.85 -9.19 -1.72
C GLN A 122 -11.37 -9.53 -1.69
N ASN A 123 -10.59 -8.48 -1.53
CA ASN A 123 -9.22 -8.53 -1.03
C ASN A 123 -9.16 -7.74 0.27
N ALA A 124 -8.24 -8.09 1.14
CA ALA A 124 -8.09 -7.41 2.41
C ALA A 124 -6.74 -6.69 2.49
N CYS A 125 -6.69 -5.68 3.34
CA CYS A 125 -5.47 -4.95 3.64
C CYS A 125 -5.44 -4.63 5.14
N ILE A 126 -4.35 -4.99 5.81
CA ILE A 126 -4.12 -4.59 7.19
C ILE A 126 -3.29 -3.32 7.19
N GLN A 127 -3.75 -2.32 7.93
CA GLN A 127 -2.99 -1.10 8.20
C GLN A 127 -2.30 -1.22 9.56
N PHE A 128 -0.98 -1.10 9.55
CA PHE A 128 -0.18 -0.95 10.75
C PHE A 128 0.39 0.47 10.81
N ILE A 129 0.28 1.09 11.97
CA ILE A 129 0.72 2.48 12.18
C ILE A 129 1.73 2.53 13.32
N ARG A 130 2.82 3.27 13.11
CA ARG A 130 3.83 3.55 14.14
C ARG A 130 3.22 4.42 15.23
N ASP A 131 3.61 4.18 16.49
CA ASP A 131 3.16 5.01 17.60
C ASP A 131 3.55 6.47 17.39
N GLY A 132 2.56 7.35 17.56
CA GLY A 132 2.73 8.79 17.33
C GLY A 132 2.52 9.27 15.90
N TYR A 133 2.42 8.38 14.91
CA TYR A 133 2.09 8.77 13.54
C TYR A 133 0.60 9.11 13.39
N SER A 134 0.29 10.11 12.60
CA SER A 134 -1.08 10.60 12.39
C SER A 134 -1.58 10.30 10.98
N LEU A 135 -2.78 9.78 10.89
CA LEU A 135 -3.49 9.62 9.61
C LEU A 135 -4.05 10.96 9.12
N HIS A 136 -4.37 11.03 7.83
CA HIS A 136 -4.80 12.24 7.12
C HIS A 136 -6.23 12.17 6.57
N PRO A 137 -7.26 11.98 7.42
CA PRO A 137 -8.65 11.97 6.99
C PRO A 137 -9.11 13.29 6.36
N GLU A 138 -8.43 14.40 6.64
CA GLU A 138 -8.70 15.72 6.05
C GLU A 138 -8.56 15.75 4.52
N ASN A 139 -7.79 14.81 3.95
CA ASN A 139 -7.63 14.68 2.50
C ASN A 139 -8.93 14.26 1.79
N PHE A 140 -9.90 13.72 2.53
CA PHE A 140 -11.20 13.28 2.01
C PHE A 140 -12.32 14.29 2.19
N LEU A 141 -12.05 15.43 2.80
CA LEU A 141 -13.05 16.48 3.02
C LEU A 141 -13.44 17.15 1.71
N THR A 142 -14.73 17.39 1.54
CA THR A 142 -15.24 18.27 0.48
C THR A 142 -14.81 19.72 0.73
N SER A 143 -14.90 20.58 -0.29
CA SER A 143 -14.58 22.01 -0.14
C SER A 143 -15.38 22.65 0.99
N GLU A 144 -16.68 22.38 1.07
CA GLU A 144 -17.55 22.88 2.14
C GLU A 144 -17.10 22.38 3.55
N GLN A 145 -16.66 21.11 3.64
CA GLN A 145 -16.15 20.56 4.90
C GLN A 145 -14.81 21.20 5.28
N LYS A 146 -13.92 21.44 4.31
CA LYS A 146 -12.66 22.16 4.55
C LYS A 146 -12.91 23.58 5.08
N ASP A 147 -13.88 24.30 4.52
CA ASP A 147 -14.27 25.62 5.00
C ASP A 147 -14.86 25.55 6.44
N LYS A 148 -15.69 24.55 6.73
CA LYS A 148 -16.19 24.33 8.09
C LYS A 148 -15.07 24.03 9.08
N LEU A 149 -14.09 23.22 8.67
CA LEU A 149 -12.94 22.89 9.50
C LEU A 149 -12.09 24.13 9.79
N ALA A 150 -11.76 24.92 8.75
CA ALA A 150 -10.99 26.15 8.86
C ALA A 150 -11.65 27.19 9.78
N ASN A 151 -12.99 27.21 9.82
CA ASN A 151 -13.78 28.11 10.68
C ASN A 151 -14.08 27.52 12.08
N GLY A 152 -13.47 26.40 12.47
CA GLY A 152 -13.68 25.77 13.78
C GLY A 152 -15.10 25.21 13.99
N LYS A 153 -15.86 24.98 12.89
CA LYS A 153 -17.25 24.49 12.93
C LYS A 153 -17.36 22.97 12.87
N MET A 154 -16.24 22.24 12.88
CA MET A 154 -16.23 20.77 12.91
C MET A 154 -15.66 20.27 14.24
N ARG A 155 -16.36 19.32 14.88
CA ARG A 155 -15.92 18.66 16.11
C ARG A 155 -14.90 17.54 15.86
N TYR A 156 -14.96 16.91 14.69
CA TYR A 156 -14.07 15.83 14.26
C TYR A 156 -13.99 15.82 12.75
N ILE A 157 -12.94 15.22 12.23
CA ILE A 157 -12.76 15.01 10.80
C ILE A 157 -13.20 13.59 10.46
N PRO A 158 -14.27 13.40 9.65
CA PRO A 158 -14.72 12.07 9.28
C PRO A 158 -13.74 11.42 8.31
N GLY A 159 -13.34 10.18 8.60
CA GLY A 159 -12.60 9.35 7.66
C GLY A 159 -13.50 8.66 6.64
N PRO A 160 -12.96 8.16 5.54
CA PRO A 160 -13.69 7.34 4.58
C PRO A 160 -14.02 5.96 5.17
N PRO A 161 -15.03 5.25 4.60
CA PRO A 161 -15.33 3.88 5.00
C PRO A 161 -14.15 2.93 4.78
N SER A 162 -14.01 1.93 5.67
CA SER A 162 -12.98 0.88 5.57
C SER A 162 -13.27 -0.17 4.49
N VAL A 163 -14.45 -0.14 3.89
CA VAL A 163 -14.80 -0.96 2.72
C VAL A 163 -14.74 -0.07 1.49
N ILE A 164 -13.84 -0.43 0.57
CA ILE A 164 -13.58 0.30 -0.67
C ILE A 164 -14.19 -0.50 -1.81
N GLU A 165 -15.27 -0.01 -2.39
CA GLU A 165 -15.85 -0.63 -3.58
C GLU A 165 -15.10 -0.13 -4.83
N SER A 166 -14.53 -1.07 -5.59
CA SER A 166 -13.92 -0.82 -6.89
C SER A 166 -13.90 -2.12 -7.69
N PRO A 167 -14.25 -2.12 -8.98
CA PRO A 167 -14.25 -3.35 -9.76
C PRO A 167 -12.84 -3.91 -9.97
N LEU A 168 -12.74 -5.23 -10.20
CA LEU A 168 -11.52 -5.83 -10.73
C LEU A 168 -11.23 -5.28 -12.12
N ILE A 169 -9.97 -5.03 -12.39
CA ILE A 169 -9.48 -4.58 -13.71
C ILE A 169 -9.30 -5.80 -14.61
N ILE A 170 -10.40 -6.27 -15.17
CA ILE A 170 -10.46 -7.45 -16.05
C ILE A 170 -11.34 -7.21 -17.27
N GLY A 171 -10.99 -7.82 -18.39
CA GLY A 171 -11.74 -7.71 -19.64
C GLY A 171 -11.83 -6.26 -20.12
N PHE A 172 -13.04 -5.70 -20.20
CA PHE A 172 -13.27 -4.31 -20.62
C PHE A 172 -13.29 -3.31 -19.46
N VAL A 173 -13.28 -3.80 -18.21
CA VAL A 173 -13.34 -2.95 -17.02
C VAL A 173 -11.96 -2.35 -16.74
N GLY A 174 -11.90 -1.05 -16.52
CA GLY A 174 -10.64 -0.36 -16.23
C GLY A 174 -9.63 -0.37 -17.39
N LYS A 175 -10.11 -0.47 -18.64
CA LYS A 175 -9.25 -0.62 -19.83
C LYS A 175 -8.17 0.47 -19.94
N ASN A 176 -8.46 1.67 -19.48
CA ASN A 176 -7.53 2.81 -19.58
C ASN A 176 -6.36 2.73 -18.57
N GLU A 177 -6.52 1.96 -17.51
CA GLU A 177 -5.45 1.74 -16.51
C GLU A 177 -4.81 0.35 -16.61
N GLN A 178 -5.30 -0.55 -17.50
CA GLN A 178 -4.76 -1.88 -17.67
C GLN A 178 -3.34 -1.85 -18.20
N THR A 179 -2.41 -2.45 -17.45
CA THR A 179 -1.01 -2.62 -17.85
C THR A 179 -0.72 -4.01 -18.42
N GLY A 180 -1.67 -4.95 -18.32
CA GLY A 180 -1.49 -6.35 -18.64
C GLY A 180 -0.93 -7.20 -17.48
N HIS A 181 -0.64 -6.60 -16.34
CA HIS A 181 -0.20 -7.33 -15.15
C HIS A 181 -1.35 -8.16 -14.55
N PRO A 182 -1.17 -9.46 -14.28
CA PRO A 182 -2.27 -10.37 -13.93
C PRO A 182 -2.91 -10.07 -12.57
N SER A 183 -2.20 -9.38 -11.68
CA SER A 183 -2.64 -9.06 -10.32
C SER A 183 -2.78 -7.56 -10.09
N GLN A 184 -2.97 -6.78 -11.16
CA GLN A 184 -3.10 -5.33 -11.06
C GLN A 184 -4.28 -4.94 -10.16
N LYS A 185 -4.01 -4.03 -9.22
CA LYS A 185 -5.03 -3.42 -8.37
C LYS A 185 -5.49 -2.07 -8.92
N PRO A 186 -6.77 -1.68 -8.70
CA PRO A 186 -7.28 -0.40 -9.19
C PRO A 186 -6.62 0.80 -8.52
N GLU A 187 -6.29 1.83 -9.30
CA GLU A 187 -5.80 3.11 -8.76
C GLU A 187 -6.76 3.70 -7.72
N ALA A 188 -8.07 3.61 -7.95
CA ALA A 188 -9.07 4.13 -7.01
C ALA A 188 -8.97 3.55 -5.60
N VAL A 189 -8.44 2.34 -5.44
CA VAL A 189 -8.18 1.73 -4.13
C VAL A 189 -6.91 2.33 -3.53
N PHE A 190 -5.83 2.38 -4.31
CA PHE A 190 -4.54 2.90 -3.85
C PHE A 190 -4.59 4.39 -3.54
N ASP A 191 -5.33 5.19 -4.32
CA ASP A 191 -5.58 6.61 -4.03
C ASP A 191 -6.04 6.81 -2.58
N ARG A 192 -7.01 6.00 -2.12
CA ARG A 192 -7.54 6.12 -0.77
C ARG A 192 -6.52 5.76 0.30
N LEU A 193 -5.72 4.73 0.07
CA LEU A 193 -4.70 4.30 1.04
C LEU A 193 -3.59 5.35 1.14
N ILE A 194 -3.08 5.80 0.01
CA ILE A 194 -2.02 6.79 -0.06
C ILE A 194 -2.47 8.12 0.56
N MET A 195 -3.66 8.59 0.20
CA MET A 195 -4.22 9.83 0.78
C MET A 195 -4.45 9.73 2.29
N MET A 196 -4.86 8.56 2.81
CA MET A 196 -5.01 8.36 4.25
C MET A 196 -3.68 8.34 4.98
N ALA A 197 -2.67 7.75 4.38
CA ALA A 197 -1.36 7.57 4.97
C ALA A 197 -0.45 8.80 4.89
N THR A 198 -0.67 9.71 3.93
CA THR A 198 0.35 10.70 3.55
C THR A 198 -0.24 12.09 3.28
N LYS A 199 0.63 13.10 3.41
CA LYS A 199 0.42 14.46 2.89
C LYS A 199 0.99 14.61 1.48
N GLU A 200 0.71 15.73 0.84
CA GLU A 200 1.39 16.10 -0.41
C GLU A 200 2.91 16.16 -0.20
N SER A 201 3.64 15.68 -1.18
CA SER A 201 5.12 15.58 -1.20
C SER A 201 5.72 14.49 -0.31
N ASP A 202 4.94 13.81 0.54
CA ASP A 202 5.40 12.64 1.29
C ASP A 202 5.79 11.49 0.34
N VAL A 203 6.62 10.59 0.83
CA VAL A 203 7.18 9.48 0.03
C VAL A 203 6.48 8.16 0.38
N VAL A 204 6.00 7.49 -0.66
CA VAL A 204 5.49 6.11 -0.57
C VAL A 204 6.53 5.17 -1.13
N PHE A 205 6.74 4.05 -0.48
CA PHE A 205 7.60 2.96 -0.97
C PHE A 205 6.76 1.73 -1.32
N ASP A 206 7.05 1.13 -2.46
CA ASP A 206 6.47 -0.15 -2.87
C ASP A 206 7.59 -1.07 -3.35
N PRO A 207 8.04 -2.01 -2.50
CA PRO A 207 9.11 -2.93 -2.84
C PRO A 207 8.66 -4.12 -3.71
N MET A 208 7.36 -4.21 -4.03
CA MET A 208 6.74 -5.28 -4.82
C MET A 208 5.77 -4.67 -5.83
N ALA A 209 6.25 -3.68 -6.59
CA ALA A 209 5.44 -2.70 -7.33
C ALA A 209 4.60 -3.32 -8.48
N GLY A 210 4.99 -4.47 -9.01
CA GLY A 210 4.26 -5.19 -10.06
C GLY A 210 3.87 -4.28 -11.22
N SER A 211 2.59 -3.94 -11.31
CA SER A 211 2.03 -3.05 -12.35
C SER A 211 2.38 -1.57 -12.20
N GLY A 212 2.99 -1.15 -11.08
CA GLY A 212 3.30 0.25 -10.79
C GLY A 212 2.10 1.09 -10.34
N THR A 213 0.98 0.50 -9.95
CA THR A 213 -0.23 1.22 -9.51
C THR A 213 0.07 2.19 -8.37
N THR A 214 0.94 1.81 -7.42
CA THR A 214 1.37 2.70 -6.32
C THR A 214 2.00 3.98 -6.85
N GLY A 215 2.88 3.88 -7.84
CA GLY A 215 3.53 5.04 -8.45
C GLY A 215 2.56 5.95 -9.21
N ALA A 216 1.64 5.36 -9.99
CA ALA A 216 0.61 6.10 -10.70
C ALA A 216 -0.29 6.87 -9.73
N SER A 217 -0.77 6.19 -8.67
CA SER A 217 -1.61 6.78 -7.64
C SER A 217 -0.87 7.86 -6.81
N ALA A 218 0.38 7.62 -6.41
CA ALA A 218 1.17 8.60 -5.69
C ALA A 218 1.34 9.89 -6.52
N LYS A 219 1.78 9.76 -7.77
CA LYS A 219 1.96 10.90 -8.67
C LYS A 219 0.67 11.68 -8.91
N LYS A 220 -0.44 10.99 -9.15
CA LYS A 220 -1.77 11.57 -9.35
C LYS A 220 -2.21 12.41 -8.14
N ASN A 221 -1.84 12.00 -6.96
CA ASN A 221 -2.21 12.65 -5.71
C ASN A 221 -1.12 13.58 -5.15
N ASN A 222 -0.13 14.00 -5.94
CA ASN A 222 0.97 14.87 -5.53
C ASN A 222 1.87 14.28 -4.41
N ARG A 223 2.01 12.97 -4.39
CA ARG A 223 2.95 12.25 -3.51
C ARG A 223 4.14 11.77 -4.33
N LYS A 224 5.24 11.55 -3.65
CA LYS A 224 6.44 10.94 -4.24
C LYS A 224 6.42 9.43 -4.03
N CYS A 225 7.10 8.70 -4.88
CA CYS A 225 7.13 7.25 -4.77
C CYS A 225 8.49 6.64 -5.12
N ILE A 226 8.90 5.63 -4.36
CA ILE A 226 10.00 4.74 -4.69
C ILE A 226 9.39 3.38 -5.00
N LEU A 227 9.72 2.82 -6.15
CA LEU A 227 9.23 1.53 -6.61
C LEU A 227 10.39 0.56 -6.79
N CYS A 228 10.16 -0.69 -6.45
CA CYS A 228 11.03 -1.81 -6.75
C CYS A 228 10.19 -3.05 -7.09
N ASP A 229 10.74 -3.93 -7.90
CA ASP A 229 10.21 -5.26 -8.16
C ASP A 229 11.35 -6.19 -8.54
N MET A 230 11.12 -7.50 -8.50
CA MET A 230 12.11 -8.50 -8.94
C MET A 230 12.25 -8.61 -10.47
N ASN A 231 11.26 -8.11 -11.23
CA ASN A 231 11.19 -8.23 -12.68
C ASN A 231 11.29 -6.87 -13.37
#